data_0b77dd17a8879386a63c6549c7f15ec8
#
_entry.id   0b77dd17a8879386a63c6549c7f15ec8
#
_cell.length_a   1.000
_cell.length_b   1.000
_cell.length_c   1.000
_cell.angle_alpha   90.00
_cell.angle_beta   90.00
_cell.angle_gamma   90.00
#
_symmetry.space_group_name_H-M   'P 1'
#
loop_
_entity.id
_entity.type
_entity.pdbx_description
1 polymer ?
#
loop_
_entity_poly.entity_id
_entity_poly.type
_entity_poly.pdbx_seq_one_letter_code
_entity_poly.pdbx_strand_id
1 'polypeptide(L)'
;MELPSNLIPDEASPEWMNKGDNAWQLTTATLVGLQTIPGLVILYGSMVKRKWAINSAFMAFYAFAMVLVCWVGWGFRMSFGDKLVFFLGKPGVALDEKFLLKRAFAGYLPTATMVFFQSVFAAITVVLIAGSLLGRMNFRAWILFVPLWFTFSYTIAAFSIWCPQGWLAKLGVIDFAGGFVIHLSAGVAGFTAAFWVGPRAEKDRRNCPPNNVILMLAGAGLLWMGWSGFNGGAPFVASNISGLAILNTHVCTATSILTWLLLDSLFFGKPSVLGAIQGMITGLVCITPAAGVVQCWAAIIMGIISGSVPWYTMMVLHNKVKLLKLVDDPIAIFHTHAIAGGLGGILTGFFAVPKLCRLFYMVTDWEKYLGLVYGLQNGRTPAGFKQMGIQIAAMGFVIVLNVVVTSIICWFIGLIVPLRMSDEELENGDDAVHGEEAFALWHEGERLVGRRHNNKVYDTHLTTNGKLGSQTI
;
A
#
# COMPACT_ATOMS: atom_id res chain seq x y z
N MET A 1 -26.12 40.98 -0.04
CA MET A 1 -24.96 40.82 -0.93
C MET A 1 -25.18 39.50 -1.68
N GLU A 2 -25.41 39.57 -2.99
CA GLU A 2 -25.62 38.39 -3.81
C GLU A 2 -24.27 37.63 -3.95
N LEU A 3 -24.32 36.32 -3.89
CA LEU A 3 -23.12 35.47 -4.09
C LEU A 3 -22.68 35.60 -5.56
N PRO A 4 -21.35 35.59 -5.84
CA PRO A 4 -20.83 35.41 -7.18
C PRO A 4 -21.44 34.18 -7.86
N SER A 5 -21.69 34.23 -9.16
CA SER A 5 -22.39 33.17 -9.91
C SER A 5 -21.73 31.79 -9.76
N ASN A 6 -20.40 31.73 -9.63
CA ASN A 6 -19.65 30.50 -9.40
C ASN A 6 -19.79 29.92 -7.97
N LEU A 7 -20.41 30.64 -7.05
CA LEU A 7 -20.70 30.19 -5.68
C LEU A 7 -22.17 29.81 -5.47
N ILE A 8 -23.03 30.11 -6.45
CA ILE A 8 -24.45 29.71 -6.41
C ILE A 8 -24.54 28.20 -6.61
N PRO A 9 -25.23 27.45 -5.72
CA PRO A 9 -25.44 26.03 -5.92
C PRO A 9 -26.20 25.75 -7.22
N ASP A 10 -25.76 24.70 -7.93
CA ASP A 10 -26.40 24.17 -9.14
C ASP A 10 -26.33 22.63 -9.15
N GLU A 11 -26.74 21.98 -10.23
CA GLU A 11 -26.68 20.52 -10.35
C GLU A 11 -25.24 19.96 -10.29
N ALA A 12 -24.26 20.72 -10.78
CA ALA A 12 -22.83 20.31 -10.74
C ALA A 12 -22.19 20.59 -9.39
N SER A 13 -22.73 21.54 -8.63
CA SER A 13 -22.22 21.93 -7.30
C SER A 13 -23.38 22.09 -6.32
N PRO A 14 -24.07 21.00 -5.94
CA PRO A 14 -25.28 21.06 -5.11
C PRO A 14 -24.97 21.64 -3.73
N GLU A 15 -25.97 22.21 -3.07
CA GLU A 15 -25.86 22.89 -1.78
C GLU A 15 -25.19 22.03 -0.69
N TRP A 16 -25.40 20.71 -0.71
CA TRP A 16 -24.80 19.80 0.26
C TRP A 16 -23.30 19.60 0.06
N MET A 17 -22.72 19.95 -1.11
CA MET A 17 -21.31 19.68 -1.42
C MET A 17 -20.42 20.79 -0.85
N ASN A 18 -19.45 20.39 -0.01
CA ASN A 18 -18.37 21.28 0.39
C ASN A 18 -17.25 21.24 -0.67
N LYS A 19 -17.10 22.34 -1.41
CA LYS A 19 -16.11 22.46 -2.50
C LYS A 19 -14.68 22.32 -2.00
N GLY A 20 -14.36 22.83 -0.81
CA GLY A 20 -13.03 22.68 -0.17
C GLY A 20 -12.70 21.22 0.18
N ASP A 21 -13.67 20.52 0.79
CA ASP A 21 -13.50 19.10 1.13
C ASP A 21 -13.35 18.24 -0.11
N ASN A 22 -14.16 18.51 -1.14
CA ASN A 22 -14.07 17.77 -2.40
C ASN A 22 -12.72 18.01 -3.12
N ALA A 23 -12.25 19.25 -3.18
CA ALA A 23 -10.95 19.59 -3.75
C ALA A 23 -9.80 18.93 -2.97
N TRP A 24 -9.88 18.98 -1.63
CA TRP A 24 -8.90 18.31 -0.77
C TRP A 24 -8.89 16.79 -1.00
N GLN A 25 -10.05 16.17 -1.06
CA GLN A 25 -10.15 14.72 -1.23
C GLN A 25 -9.64 14.26 -2.60
N LEU A 26 -9.90 14.99 -3.67
CA LEU A 26 -9.35 14.71 -5.00
C LEU A 26 -7.83 14.89 -5.02
N THR A 27 -7.32 15.94 -4.37
CA THR A 27 -5.87 16.16 -4.23
C THR A 27 -5.21 15.02 -3.47
N THR A 28 -5.77 14.61 -2.33
CA THR A 28 -5.21 13.51 -1.52
C THR A 28 -5.27 12.17 -2.25
N ALA A 29 -6.35 11.88 -2.98
CA ALA A 29 -6.44 10.70 -3.83
C ALA A 29 -5.36 10.68 -4.90
N THR A 30 -5.10 11.83 -5.54
CA THR A 30 -4.03 11.98 -6.54
C THR A 30 -2.64 11.77 -5.91
N LEU A 31 -2.38 12.30 -4.72
CA LEU A 31 -1.12 12.09 -4.00
C LEU A 31 -0.89 10.61 -3.67
N VAL A 32 -1.93 9.87 -3.25
CA VAL A 32 -1.86 8.41 -3.04
C VAL A 32 -1.64 7.68 -4.37
N GLY A 33 -2.27 8.15 -5.45
CA GLY A 33 -1.99 7.65 -6.80
C GLY A 33 -0.53 7.82 -7.20
N LEU A 34 0.05 9.01 -6.95
CA LEU A 34 1.45 9.31 -7.26
C LEU A 34 2.44 8.49 -6.42
N GLN A 35 2.16 8.19 -5.16
CA GLN A 35 3.03 7.31 -4.38
C GLN A 35 2.97 5.87 -4.87
N THR A 36 1.84 5.42 -5.41
CA THR A 36 1.65 4.08 -5.96
C THR A 36 2.21 3.99 -7.37
N ILE A 37 1.81 4.92 -8.24
CA ILE A 37 2.26 5.08 -9.61
C ILE A 37 2.62 6.55 -9.80
N PRO A 38 3.85 6.98 -9.96
CA PRO A 38 5.08 6.23 -10.26
C PRO A 38 5.93 5.80 -9.05
N GLY A 39 5.60 6.19 -7.81
CA GLY A 39 6.48 6.01 -6.66
C GLY A 39 6.96 4.55 -6.50
N LEU A 40 6.04 3.60 -6.29
CA LEU A 40 6.40 2.18 -6.13
C LEU A 40 6.88 1.53 -7.43
N VAL A 41 6.41 1.98 -8.60
CA VAL A 41 6.91 1.49 -9.90
C VAL A 41 8.41 1.74 -10.04
N ILE A 42 8.85 3.00 -9.76
CA ILE A 42 10.25 3.39 -9.79
C ILE A 42 11.04 2.68 -8.69
N LEU A 43 10.49 2.63 -7.47
CA LEU A 43 11.14 2.00 -6.33
C LEU A 43 11.40 0.50 -6.60
N TYR A 44 10.38 -0.25 -7.01
CA TYR A 44 10.50 -1.69 -7.27
C TYR A 44 11.43 -1.98 -8.45
N GLY A 45 11.28 -1.23 -9.56
CA GLY A 45 12.16 -1.39 -10.70
C GLY A 45 13.63 -1.09 -10.40
N SER A 46 13.92 -0.20 -9.45
CA SER A 46 15.29 0.19 -9.08
C SER A 46 15.92 -0.65 -7.96
N MET A 47 15.11 -1.26 -7.07
CA MET A 47 15.60 -2.05 -5.93
C MET A 47 16.04 -3.46 -6.29
N VAL A 48 15.58 -4.01 -7.41
CA VAL A 48 15.91 -5.36 -7.87
C VAL A 48 17.13 -5.36 -8.78
N LYS A 49 17.63 -6.55 -9.15
CA LYS A 49 18.65 -6.66 -10.20
C LYS A 49 18.12 -6.12 -11.52
N ARG A 50 19.03 -5.59 -12.36
CA ARG A 50 18.73 -5.01 -13.67
C ARG A 50 17.80 -5.88 -14.52
N LYS A 51 18.04 -7.18 -14.57
CA LYS A 51 17.26 -8.16 -15.34
C LYS A 51 15.82 -8.36 -14.86
N TRP A 52 15.41 -7.75 -13.73
CA TRP A 52 14.08 -7.82 -13.16
C TRP A 52 13.40 -6.45 -13.04
N ALA A 53 13.98 -5.41 -13.63
CA ALA A 53 13.49 -4.04 -13.47
C ALA A 53 12.12 -3.84 -14.11
N ILE A 54 11.91 -4.35 -15.34
CA ILE A 54 10.63 -4.26 -16.04
C ILE A 54 9.57 -5.11 -15.34
N ASN A 55 9.83 -6.38 -15.08
CA ASN A 55 8.88 -7.27 -14.44
C ASN A 55 8.38 -6.69 -13.11
N SER A 56 9.31 -6.19 -12.28
CA SER A 56 8.97 -5.61 -10.98
C SER A 56 8.11 -4.35 -11.09
N ALA A 57 8.46 -3.45 -11.99
CA ALA A 57 7.69 -2.24 -12.28
C ALA A 57 6.31 -2.57 -12.87
N PHE A 58 6.25 -3.54 -13.78
CA PHE A 58 5.04 -3.93 -14.48
C PHE A 58 4.05 -4.68 -13.58
N MET A 59 4.53 -5.49 -12.62
CA MET A 59 3.66 -6.10 -11.61
C MET A 59 2.88 -5.04 -10.82
N ALA A 60 3.53 -3.95 -10.42
CA ALA A 60 2.88 -2.84 -9.71
C ALA A 60 1.89 -2.09 -10.62
N PHE A 61 2.30 -1.77 -11.85
CA PHE A 61 1.47 -1.06 -12.81
C PHE A 61 0.20 -1.83 -13.19
N TYR A 62 0.34 -3.14 -13.48
CA TYR A 62 -0.78 -4.03 -13.75
C TYR A 62 -1.76 -4.12 -12.58
N ALA A 63 -1.24 -4.31 -11.36
CA ALA A 63 -2.07 -4.44 -10.17
C ALA A 63 -2.92 -3.18 -9.93
N PHE A 64 -2.36 -2.00 -10.12
CA PHE A 64 -3.08 -0.74 -9.99
C PHE A 64 -4.26 -0.67 -10.96
N ALA A 65 -4.02 -0.96 -12.24
CA ALA A 65 -5.06 -0.92 -13.28
C ALA A 65 -6.16 -1.97 -13.02
N MET A 66 -5.78 -3.22 -12.70
CA MET A 66 -6.72 -4.30 -12.45
C MET A 66 -7.60 -4.01 -11.23
N VAL A 67 -7.01 -3.55 -10.12
CA VAL A 67 -7.77 -3.23 -8.91
C VAL A 67 -8.76 -2.10 -9.16
N LEU A 68 -8.40 -1.07 -9.92
CA LEU A 68 -9.33 0.05 -10.22
C LEU A 68 -10.58 -0.45 -10.96
N VAL A 69 -10.43 -1.33 -11.95
CA VAL A 69 -11.56 -1.94 -12.67
C VAL A 69 -12.42 -2.82 -11.75
N CYS A 70 -11.78 -3.71 -10.98
CA CYS A 70 -12.49 -4.54 -10.01
C CYS A 70 -13.21 -3.71 -8.93
N TRP A 71 -12.60 -2.57 -8.55
CA TRP A 71 -13.15 -1.67 -7.54
C TRP A 71 -14.50 -1.08 -7.95
N VAL A 72 -14.58 -0.52 -9.14
CA VAL A 72 -15.85 0.02 -9.64
C VAL A 72 -16.85 -1.08 -10.04
N GLY A 73 -16.34 -2.27 -10.42
CA GLY A 73 -17.16 -3.42 -10.78
C GLY A 73 -17.92 -4.03 -9.60
N TRP A 74 -17.24 -4.18 -8.45
CA TRP A 74 -17.85 -4.80 -7.25
C TRP A 74 -17.21 -4.41 -5.93
N GLY A 75 -15.91 -4.10 -5.89
CA GLY A 75 -15.12 -3.98 -4.67
C GLY A 75 -15.57 -2.85 -3.76
N PHE A 76 -15.93 -1.69 -4.32
CA PHE A 76 -16.42 -0.56 -3.52
C PHE A 76 -17.66 -0.94 -2.70
N ARG A 77 -18.64 -1.57 -3.35
CA ARG A 77 -19.87 -2.00 -2.67
C ARG A 77 -19.60 -3.11 -1.66
N MET A 78 -18.72 -4.06 -1.97
CA MET A 78 -18.33 -5.11 -1.02
C MET A 78 -17.59 -4.56 0.19
N SER A 79 -16.89 -3.44 0.06
CA SER A 79 -16.12 -2.81 1.15
C SER A 79 -16.92 -1.79 1.97
N PHE A 80 -17.83 -1.04 1.35
CA PHE A 80 -18.51 0.11 1.96
C PHE A 80 -20.03 0.14 1.70
N GLY A 81 -20.58 -0.85 1.04
CA GLY A 81 -22.01 -0.95 0.75
C GLY A 81 -22.82 -1.61 1.84
N ASP A 82 -24.05 -2.02 1.48
CA ASP A 82 -24.95 -2.71 2.39
C ASP A 82 -24.37 -4.05 2.86
N LYS A 83 -24.62 -4.39 4.11
CA LYS A 83 -24.16 -5.63 4.70
C LYS A 83 -24.78 -6.84 4.00
N LEU A 84 -23.96 -7.76 3.53
CA LEU A 84 -24.35 -9.12 3.12
C LEU A 84 -24.26 -10.07 4.32
N VAL A 85 -23.07 -10.13 4.92
CA VAL A 85 -22.79 -10.89 6.17
C VAL A 85 -21.99 -9.97 7.11
N PHE A 86 -21.73 -10.39 8.34
CA PHE A 86 -21.11 -9.53 9.35
C PHE A 86 -19.71 -9.03 9.00
N PHE A 87 -19.03 -9.68 8.05
CA PHE A 87 -17.66 -9.36 7.61
C PHE A 87 -17.56 -8.94 6.14
N LEU A 88 -18.68 -8.83 5.38
CA LEU A 88 -18.65 -8.52 3.95
C LEU A 88 -19.91 -7.78 3.51
N GLY A 89 -19.75 -6.77 2.66
CA GLY A 89 -20.84 -6.06 1.99
C GLY A 89 -21.36 -6.79 0.75
N LYS A 90 -22.55 -6.42 0.30
CA LYS A 90 -23.17 -6.95 -0.92
C LYS A 90 -22.36 -6.50 -2.15
N PRO A 91 -22.01 -7.43 -3.06
CA PRO A 91 -21.41 -7.03 -4.35
C PRO A 91 -22.38 -6.17 -5.16
N GLY A 92 -21.83 -5.24 -5.92
CA GLY A 92 -22.61 -4.34 -6.77
C GLY A 92 -21.73 -3.29 -7.41
N VAL A 93 -22.18 -2.74 -8.52
CA VAL A 93 -21.42 -1.78 -9.33
C VAL A 93 -21.47 -0.36 -8.76
N ALA A 94 -20.41 0.41 -9.03
CA ALA A 94 -20.29 1.83 -8.77
C ALA A 94 -19.98 2.56 -10.10
N LEU A 95 -20.92 2.50 -11.06
CA LEU A 95 -20.70 2.92 -12.45
C LEU A 95 -21.73 3.95 -12.96
N ASP A 96 -22.95 4.00 -12.38
CA ASP A 96 -23.99 4.88 -12.87
C ASP A 96 -23.95 6.28 -12.21
N GLU A 97 -24.39 7.31 -12.95
CA GLU A 97 -24.36 8.69 -12.48
C GLU A 97 -25.23 8.90 -11.23
N LYS A 98 -26.36 8.22 -11.11
CA LYS A 98 -27.26 8.34 -9.95
C LYS A 98 -26.59 7.90 -8.66
N PHE A 99 -25.69 6.92 -8.74
CA PHE A 99 -24.90 6.49 -7.61
C PHE A 99 -23.68 7.39 -7.37
N LEU A 100 -22.96 7.74 -8.44
CA LEU A 100 -21.69 8.45 -8.35
C LEU A 100 -21.84 9.93 -7.99
N LEU A 101 -22.92 10.60 -8.42
CA LEU A 101 -23.12 12.03 -8.16
C LEU A 101 -23.81 12.34 -6.82
N LYS A 102 -24.38 11.34 -6.14
CA LYS A 102 -24.94 11.56 -4.81
C LYS A 102 -23.86 11.78 -3.74
N ARG A 103 -24.26 12.32 -2.58
CA ARG A 103 -23.39 12.45 -1.42
C ARG A 103 -22.83 11.09 -0.98
N ALA A 104 -21.53 11.05 -0.67
CA ALA A 104 -20.85 9.87 -0.14
C ALA A 104 -21.36 9.47 1.25
N PHE A 105 -21.04 8.26 1.69
CA PHE A 105 -21.40 7.73 3.02
C PHE A 105 -20.72 8.50 4.17
N ALA A 106 -19.65 9.23 3.90
CA ALA A 106 -18.94 10.08 4.84
C ALA A 106 -18.46 11.36 4.13
N GLY A 107 -18.35 12.46 4.87
CA GLY A 107 -17.99 13.77 4.33
C GLY A 107 -19.12 14.46 3.53
N TYR A 108 -18.80 15.62 2.99
CA TYR A 108 -19.68 16.45 2.15
C TYR A 108 -19.14 16.51 0.73
N LEU A 109 -18.91 15.36 0.14
CA LEU A 109 -18.30 15.17 -1.18
C LEU A 109 -19.07 14.13 -2.01
N PRO A 110 -18.95 14.13 -3.35
CA PRO A 110 -19.60 13.15 -4.21
C PRO A 110 -19.09 11.72 -3.96
N THR A 111 -19.96 10.75 -4.16
CA THR A 111 -19.58 9.33 -4.10
C THR A 111 -18.46 9.00 -5.10
N ALA A 112 -18.41 9.63 -6.27
CA ALA A 112 -17.33 9.46 -7.25
C ALA A 112 -15.95 9.77 -6.64
N THR A 113 -15.85 10.88 -5.91
CA THR A 113 -14.61 11.26 -5.20
C THR A 113 -14.22 10.23 -4.15
N MET A 114 -15.19 9.72 -3.38
CA MET A 114 -14.96 8.66 -2.39
C MET A 114 -14.57 7.33 -3.04
N VAL A 115 -15.21 6.95 -4.14
CA VAL A 115 -14.87 5.75 -4.93
C VAL A 115 -13.42 5.83 -5.40
N PHE A 116 -13.02 6.96 -5.97
CA PHE A 116 -11.64 7.16 -6.43
C PHE A 116 -10.63 7.16 -5.27
N PHE A 117 -10.90 7.89 -4.19
CA PHE A 117 -10.01 7.91 -3.03
C PHE A 117 -9.79 6.51 -2.44
N GLN A 118 -10.85 5.76 -2.23
CA GLN A 118 -10.73 4.41 -1.67
C GLN A 118 -10.13 3.39 -2.66
N SER A 119 -10.25 3.63 -3.98
CA SER A 119 -9.63 2.76 -4.99
C SER A 119 -8.11 2.75 -4.92
N VAL A 120 -7.49 3.92 -4.68
CA VAL A 120 -6.02 4.01 -4.59
C VAL A 120 -5.48 3.33 -3.33
N PHE A 121 -6.27 3.24 -2.26
CA PHE A 121 -5.95 2.45 -1.06
C PHE A 121 -6.02 0.95 -1.33
N ALA A 122 -7.04 0.50 -2.03
CA ALA A 122 -7.16 -0.88 -2.46
C ALA A 122 -6.00 -1.28 -3.40
N ALA A 123 -5.69 -0.42 -4.36
CA ALA A 123 -4.64 -0.66 -5.33
C ALA A 123 -3.25 -0.75 -4.68
N ILE A 124 -2.88 0.22 -3.82
CA ILE A 124 -1.57 0.18 -3.16
C ILE A 124 -1.42 -1.09 -2.30
N THR A 125 -2.49 -1.57 -1.65
CA THR A 125 -2.42 -2.79 -0.83
C THR A 125 -1.96 -3.99 -1.66
N VAL A 126 -2.51 -4.17 -2.85
CA VAL A 126 -2.12 -5.26 -3.77
C VAL A 126 -0.71 -5.03 -4.34
N VAL A 127 -0.37 -3.77 -4.68
CA VAL A 127 0.98 -3.42 -5.16
C VAL A 127 2.05 -3.75 -4.10
N LEU A 128 1.77 -3.54 -2.82
CA LEU A 128 2.70 -3.90 -1.74
C LEU A 128 2.98 -5.41 -1.69
N ILE A 129 1.98 -6.25 -1.95
CA ILE A 129 2.17 -7.72 -2.00
C ILE A 129 3.19 -8.10 -3.08
N ALA A 130 3.18 -7.43 -4.24
CA ALA A 130 4.14 -7.68 -5.30
C ALA A 130 5.59 -7.60 -4.81
N GLY A 131 5.88 -6.68 -3.86
CA GLY A 131 7.20 -6.51 -3.28
C GLY A 131 7.83 -7.78 -2.70
N SER A 132 7.02 -8.67 -2.11
CA SER A 132 7.48 -9.98 -1.61
C SER A 132 7.70 -11.02 -2.72
N LEU A 133 7.29 -10.74 -3.96
CA LEU A 133 7.21 -11.73 -5.05
C LEU A 133 8.15 -11.42 -6.22
N LEU A 134 8.82 -10.27 -6.18
CA LEU A 134 9.65 -9.76 -7.27
C LEU A 134 10.71 -10.76 -7.72
N GLY A 135 10.88 -10.83 -9.05
CA GLY A 135 11.92 -11.62 -9.71
C GLY A 135 11.73 -13.14 -9.68
N ARG A 136 10.48 -13.63 -9.44
CA ARG A 136 10.21 -15.08 -9.49
C ARG A 136 8.76 -15.50 -9.65
N MET A 137 7.79 -14.65 -9.34
CA MET A 137 6.39 -15.02 -9.55
C MET A 137 6.06 -14.98 -11.03
N ASN A 138 5.47 -16.08 -11.54
CA ASN A 138 4.98 -16.14 -12.90
C ASN A 138 3.94 -15.03 -13.16
N PHE A 139 4.14 -14.23 -14.19
CA PHE A 139 3.27 -13.09 -14.46
C PHE A 139 1.82 -13.49 -14.75
N ARG A 140 1.58 -14.67 -15.37
CA ARG A 140 0.22 -15.21 -15.57
C ARG A 140 -0.44 -15.56 -14.24
N ALA A 141 0.32 -16.08 -13.28
CA ALA A 141 -0.18 -16.32 -11.92
C ALA A 141 -0.51 -15.01 -11.21
N TRP A 142 0.30 -13.96 -11.40
CA TRP A 142 0.04 -12.61 -10.87
C TRP A 142 -1.25 -12.00 -11.43
N ILE A 143 -1.50 -12.17 -12.73
CA ILE A 143 -2.75 -11.75 -13.38
C ILE A 143 -3.99 -12.32 -12.69
N LEU A 144 -3.96 -13.60 -12.31
CA LEU A 144 -5.06 -14.26 -11.59
C LEU A 144 -5.10 -13.90 -10.10
N PHE A 145 -3.94 -13.74 -9.48
CA PHE A 145 -3.81 -13.45 -8.05
C PHE A 145 -4.44 -12.10 -7.66
N VAL A 146 -4.16 -11.06 -8.44
CA VAL A 146 -4.61 -9.69 -8.15
C VAL A 146 -6.12 -9.58 -7.93
N PRO A 147 -7.00 -9.95 -8.88
CA PRO A 147 -8.44 -9.83 -8.70
C PRO A 147 -8.99 -10.76 -7.62
N LEU A 148 -8.44 -11.96 -7.47
CA LEU A 148 -8.90 -12.93 -6.47
C LEU A 148 -8.55 -12.45 -5.06
N TRP A 149 -7.30 -12.07 -4.81
CA TRP A 149 -6.89 -11.60 -3.49
C TRP A 149 -7.59 -10.29 -3.10
N PHE A 150 -7.69 -9.35 -4.04
CA PHE A 150 -8.44 -8.12 -3.85
C PHE A 150 -9.89 -8.41 -3.42
N THR A 151 -10.56 -9.33 -4.13
CA THR A 151 -11.97 -9.66 -3.87
C THR A 151 -12.18 -10.37 -2.53
N PHE A 152 -11.37 -11.39 -2.23
CA PHE A 152 -11.62 -12.28 -1.10
C PHE A 152 -10.83 -11.97 0.17
N SER A 153 -9.87 -11.05 0.11
CA SER A 153 -9.12 -10.62 1.29
C SER A 153 -9.33 -9.13 1.58
N TYR A 154 -8.98 -8.25 0.63
CA TYR A 154 -9.06 -6.81 0.85
C TYR A 154 -10.47 -6.33 1.20
N THR A 155 -11.49 -6.73 0.42
CA THR A 155 -12.88 -6.28 0.67
C THR A 155 -13.41 -6.73 2.02
N ILE A 156 -13.03 -7.92 2.48
CA ILE A 156 -13.39 -8.46 3.79
C ILE A 156 -12.75 -7.66 4.92
N ALA A 157 -11.44 -7.37 4.80
CA ALA A 157 -10.73 -6.57 5.79
C ALA A 157 -11.28 -5.15 5.86
N ALA A 158 -11.47 -4.48 4.70
CA ALA A 158 -12.00 -3.13 4.60
C ALA A 158 -13.44 -3.03 5.15
N PHE A 159 -14.32 -3.95 4.80
CA PHE A 159 -15.68 -3.98 5.34
C PHE A 159 -15.68 -4.19 6.85
N SER A 160 -14.91 -5.15 7.35
CA SER A 160 -14.90 -5.50 8.77
C SER A 160 -14.42 -4.35 9.66
N ILE A 161 -13.41 -3.59 9.20
CA ILE A 161 -12.69 -2.59 9.99
C ILE A 161 -13.19 -1.17 9.73
N TRP A 162 -13.46 -0.81 8.47
CA TRP A 162 -13.77 0.58 8.07
C TRP A 162 -15.25 0.84 7.78
N CYS A 163 -16.01 -0.18 7.35
CA CYS A 163 -17.43 0.01 7.10
C CYS A 163 -18.17 0.18 8.45
N PRO A 164 -19.06 1.18 8.61
CA PRO A 164 -19.86 1.31 9.84
C PRO A 164 -20.70 0.07 10.18
N GLN A 165 -21.01 -0.78 9.20
CA GLN A 165 -21.74 -2.02 9.37
C GLN A 165 -20.83 -3.22 9.73
N GLY A 166 -19.51 -3.06 9.60
CA GLY A 166 -18.51 -4.08 9.91
C GLY A 166 -18.46 -4.42 11.40
N TRP A 167 -18.14 -5.65 11.72
CA TRP A 167 -18.16 -6.13 13.11
C TRP A 167 -17.06 -5.54 13.97
N LEU A 168 -15.83 -5.36 13.44
CA LEU A 168 -14.73 -4.71 14.16
C LEU A 168 -14.95 -3.21 14.31
N ALA A 169 -15.49 -2.55 13.27
CA ALA A 169 -15.89 -1.14 13.37
C ALA A 169 -16.91 -0.93 14.49
N LYS A 170 -17.92 -1.82 14.60
CA LYS A 170 -18.91 -1.77 15.69
C LYS A 170 -18.31 -2.01 17.07
N LEU A 171 -17.26 -2.84 17.17
CA LEU A 171 -16.53 -3.02 18.43
C LEU A 171 -15.69 -1.78 18.82
N GLY A 172 -15.37 -0.91 17.86
CA GLY A 172 -14.58 0.29 18.09
C GLY A 172 -13.07 0.12 17.82
N VAL A 173 -12.71 -0.71 16.83
CA VAL A 173 -11.33 -0.80 16.37
C VAL A 173 -10.85 0.57 15.87
N ILE A 174 -9.60 0.91 16.13
CA ILE A 174 -8.96 2.12 15.63
C ILE A 174 -7.95 1.73 14.56
N ASP A 175 -8.24 2.09 13.32
CA ASP A 175 -7.36 1.94 12.17
C ASP A 175 -7.55 3.15 11.25
N PHE A 176 -6.88 4.27 11.59
CA PHE A 176 -7.13 5.60 11.03
C PHE A 176 -7.01 5.64 9.50
N ALA A 177 -5.94 5.06 8.96
CA ALA A 177 -5.70 5.06 7.52
C ALA A 177 -5.16 3.70 6.99
N GLY A 178 -5.23 2.60 7.76
CA GLY A 178 -4.99 1.27 7.22
C GLY A 178 -3.73 0.54 7.71
N GLY A 179 -3.36 0.72 8.95
CA GLY A 179 -2.32 -0.11 9.57
C GLY A 179 -2.65 -1.59 9.50
N PHE A 180 -3.92 -1.94 9.73
CA PHE A 180 -4.43 -3.30 9.63
C PHE A 180 -4.92 -3.65 8.23
N VAL A 181 -5.85 -2.83 7.67
CA VAL A 181 -6.51 -3.12 6.39
C VAL A 181 -5.49 -3.17 5.24
N ILE A 182 -4.48 -2.33 5.25
CA ILE A 182 -3.51 -2.21 4.16
C ILE A 182 -2.19 -2.91 4.52
N HIS A 183 -1.49 -2.39 5.54
CA HIS A 183 -0.10 -2.76 5.76
C HIS A 183 0.06 -4.16 6.37
N LEU A 184 -0.68 -4.46 7.43
CA LEU A 184 -0.67 -5.80 8.02
C LEU A 184 -1.19 -6.83 7.00
N SER A 185 -2.27 -6.51 6.29
CA SER A 185 -2.82 -7.39 5.24
C SER A 185 -1.80 -7.66 4.14
N ALA A 186 -1.22 -6.61 3.56
CA ALA A 186 -0.24 -6.77 2.49
C ALA A 186 1.03 -7.52 2.94
N GLY A 187 1.53 -7.21 4.15
CA GLY A 187 2.72 -7.85 4.67
C GLY A 187 2.54 -9.33 4.97
N VAL A 188 1.40 -9.71 5.57
CA VAL A 188 1.07 -11.12 5.84
C VAL A 188 0.76 -11.87 4.54
N ALA A 189 -0.03 -11.28 3.63
CA ALA A 189 -0.33 -11.89 2.33
C ALA A 189 0.93 -12.06 1.48
N GLY A 190 1.79 -11.04 1.43
CA GLY A 190 3.05 -11.09 0.68
C GLY A 190 3.97 -12.20 1.19
N PHE A 191 4.13 -12.31 2.52
CA PHE A 191 4.92 -13.37 3.14
C PHE A 191 4.34 -14.76 2.87
N THR A 192 3.02 -14.90 2.98
CA THR A 192 2.32 -16.17 2.70
C THR A 192 2.44 -16.56 1.22
N ALA A 193 2.22 -15.63 0.29
CA ALA A 193 2.37 -15.88 -1.13
C ALA A 193 3.84 -16.20 -1.50
N ALA A 194 4.80 -15.52 -0.86
CA ALA A 194 6.22 -15.79 -1.03
C ALA A 194 6.61 -17.23 -0.61
N PHE A 195 5.98 -17.75 0.44
CA PHE A 195 6.14 -19.16 0.85
C PHE A 195 5.63 -20.12 -0.24
N TRP A 196 4.44 -19.86 -0.81
CA TRP A 196 3.84 -20.71 -1.86
C TRP A 196 4.59 -20.66 -3.19
N VAL A 197 5.07 -19.48 -3.60
CA VAL A 197 5.82 -19.30 -4.86
C VAL A 197 7.24 -19.90 -4.76
N GLY A 198 7.80 -19.93 -3.57
CA GLY A 198 9.16 -20.39 -3.34
C GLY A 198 10.23 -19.31 -3.57
N PRO A 199 11.52 -19.63 -3.41
CA PRO A 199 12.60 -18.68 -3.44
C PRO A 199 13.03 -18.30 -4.87
N ARG A 200 13.67 -17.12 -5.03
CA ARG A 200 14.40 -16.72 -6.24
C ARG A 200 15.55 -17.69 -6.55
N ALA A 201 16.14 -17.57 -7.73
CA ALA A 201 17.38 -18.27 -8.06
C ALA A 201 18.47 -17.93 -7.02
N GLU A 202 19.28 -18.93 -6.65
CA GLU A 202 20.28 -18.76 -5.59
C GLU A 202 21.26 -17.61 -5.86
N LYS A 203 21.69 -17.45 -7.12
CA LYS A 203 22.54 -16.33 -7.56
C LYS A 203 21.88 -14.95 -7.34
N ASP A 204 20.53 -14.87 -7.37
CA ASP A 204 19.79 -13.63 -7.16
C ASP A 204 19.56 -13.33 -5.68
N ARG A 205 19.62 -14.36 -4.81
CA ARG A 205 19.54 -14.17 -3.34
C ARG A 205 20.86 -13.79 -2.71
N ARG A 206 21.97 -14.37 -3.16
CA ARG A 206 23.30 -14.18 -2.54
C ARG A 206 23.86 -12.77 -2.75
N ASN A 207 23.58 -12.15 -3.86
CA ASN A 207 24.06 -10.79 -4.18
C ASN A 207 22.99 -10.06 -5.00
N CYS A 208 22.23 -9.19 -4.34
CA CYS A 208 21.14 -8.44 -4.96
C CYS A 208 21.26 -6.94 -4.64
N PRO A 209 22.31 -6.26 -5.14
CA PRO A 209 22.37 -4.81 -5.01
C PRO A 209 21.26 -4.16 -5.84
N PRO A 210 20.72 -2.99 -5.41
CA PRO A 210 19.84 -2.17 -6.22
C PRO A 210 20.52 -1.83 -7.56
N ASN A 211 19.76 -1.86 -8.65
CA ASN A 211 20.33 -1.51 -9.96
C ASN A 211 20.54 0.01 -10.11
N ASN A 212 19.77 0.83 -9.39
CA ASN A 212 19.89 2.30 -9.44
C ASN A 212 19.48 2.94 -8.11
N VAL A 213 20.47 3.34 -7.30
CA VAL A 213 20.26 3.94 -5.98
C VAL A 213 19.59 5.32 -6.06
N ILE A 214 19.87 6.12 -7.10
CA ILE A 214 19.28 7.45 -7.27
C ILE A 214 17.80 7.34 -7.63
N LEU A 215 17.43 6.47 -8.56
CA LEU A 215 16.02 6.21 -8.87
C LEU A 215 15.29 5.58 -7.66
N MET A 216 15.96 4.72 -6.90
CA MET A 216 15.42 4.17 -5.67
C MET A 216 15.06 5.28 -4.66
N LEU A 217 15.93 6.27 -4.46
CA LEU A 217 15.66 7.45 -3.62
C LEU A 217 14.54 8.33 -4.19
N ALA A 218 14.47 8.50 -5.51
CA ALA A 218 13.41 9.27 -6.15
C ALA A 218 12.02 8.59 -5.93
N GLY A 219 11.94 7.27 -6.15
CA GLY A 219 10.72 6.50 -5.87
C GLY A 219 10.32 6.55 -4.39
N ALA A 220 11.30 6.43 -3.48
CA ALA A 220 11.11 6.57 -2.04
C ALA A 220 10.62 7.98 -1.65
N GLY A 221 11.14 9.03 -2.29
CA GLY A 221 10.69 10.41 -2.08
C GLY A 221 9.24 10.63 -2.50
N LEU A 222 8.82 10.08 -3.65
CA LEU A 222 7.42 10.10 -4.09
C LEU A 222 6.51 9.33 -3.13
N LEU A 223 6.98 8.19 -2.63
CA LEU A 223 6.27 7.40 -1.61
C LEU A 223 6.07 8.22 -0.33
N TRP A 224 7.13 8.86 0.18
CA TRP A 224 7.07 9.65 1.41
C TRP A 224 6.13 10.86 1.27
N MET A 225 6.29 11.66 0.23
CA MET A 225 5.47 12.88 0.05
C MET A 225 4.01 12.54 -0.25
N GLY A 226 3.75 11.50 -1.02
CA GLY A 226 2.39 11.01 -1.30
C GLY A 226 1.64 10.55 -0.05
N TRP A 227 2.36 10.17 1.02
CA TRP A 227 1.75 9.79 2.30
C TRP A 227 1.08 10.96 3.03
N SER A 228 1.37 12.19 2.66
CA SER A 228 0.57 13.36 3.06
C SER A 228 -0.88 13.23 2.62
N GLY A 229 -1.12 12.76 1.40
CA GLY A 229 -2.46 12.45 0.91
C GLY A 229 -3.06 11.21 1.58
N PHE A 230 -2.23 10.20 1.82
CA PHE A 230 -2.65 8.94 2.43
C PHE A 230 -3.27 9.16 3.81
N ASN A 231 -2.55 9.78 4.72
CA ASN A 231 -3.03 10.04 6.08
C ASN A 231 -3.86 11.32 6.20
N GLY A 232 -3.53 12.37 5.43
CA GLY A 232 -4.27 13.63 5.45
C GLY A 232 -5.66 13.56 4.81
N GLY A 233 -5.89 12.61 3.90
CA GLY A 233 -7.20 12.38 3.27
C GLY A 233 -8.14 11.47 4.06
N ALA A 234 -7.63 10.70 5.04
CA ALA A 234 -8.43 9.73 5.79
C ALA A 234 -9.64 10.31 6.53
N PRO A 235 -9.64 11.58 7.01
CA PRO A 235 -10.84 12.19 7.59
C PRO A 235 -11.96 12.51 6.60
N PHE A 236 -11.74 12.42 5.29
CA PHE A 236 -12.68 12.78 4.21
C PHE A 236 -13.14 14.25 4.23
N VAL A 237 -12.44 15.12 4.92
CA VAL A 237 -12.67 16.55 5.06
C VAL A 237 -11.35 17.31 5.23
N ALA A 238 -11.30 18.58 4.82
CA ALA A 238 -10.20 19.49 5.11
C ALA A 238 -10.35 20.01 6.55
N SER A 239 -9.75 19.35 7.51
CA SER A 239 -9.94 19.62 8.95
C SER A 239 -8.64 19.75 9.73
N ASN A 240 -8.73 20.18 10.99
CA ASN A 240 -7.60 20.19 11.92
C ASN A 240 -6.99 18.79 12.09
N ILE A 241 -7.80 17.74 11.98
CA ILE A 241 -7.31 16.34 12.06
C ILE A 241 -6.46 15.99 10.83
N SER A 242 -6.82 16.51 9.63
CA SER A 242 -6.02 16.33 8.41
C SER A 242 -4.62 16.94 8.57
N GLY A 243 -4.53 18.17 9.08
CA GLY A 243 -3.24 18.83 9.35
C GLY A 243 -2.40 18.11 10.40
N LEU A 244 -3.03 17.66 11.50
CA LEU A 244 -2.37 16.89 12.55
C LEU A 244 -1.86 15.53 12.00
N ALA A 245 -2.65 14.85 11.20
CA ALA A 245 -2.26 13.56 10.61
C ALA A 245 -1.04 13.70 9.70
N ILE A 246 -0.98 14.76 8.88
CA ILE A 246 0.19 15.05 8.04
C ILE A 246 1.42 15.31 8.90
N LEU A 247 1.32 16.19 9.89
CA LEU A 247 2.44 16.51 10.79
C LEU A 247 2.97 15.24 11.49
N ASN A 248 2.08 14.47 12.13
CA ASN A 248 2.45 13.24 12.81
C ASN A 248 3.11 12.21 11.88
N THR A 249 2.63 12.12 10.65
CA THR A 249 3.19 11.24 9.61
C THR A 249 4.66 11.58 9.35
N HIS A 250 4.96 12.84 9.09
CA HIS A 250 6.33 13.25 8.76
C HIS A 250 7.26 13.22 9.97
N VAL A 251 6.78 13.58 11.17
CA VAL A 251 7.56 13.52 12.41
C VAL A 251 7.92 12.08 12.78
N CYS A 252 6.95 11.16 12.74
CA CYS A 252 7.20 9.75 13.02
C CYS A 252 8.20 9.15 12.00
N THR A 253 8.00 9.44 10.72
CA THR A 253 8.88 8.97 9.63
C THR A 253 10.30 9.47 9.79
N ALA A 254 10.50 10.77 10.01
CA ALA A 254 11.81 11.35 10.22
C ALA A 254 12.52 10.72 11.43
N THR A 255 11.80 10.55 12.54
CA THR A 255 12.34 9.90 13.75
C THR A 255 12.72 8.45 13.49
N SER A 256 11.91 7.71 12.74
CA SER A 256 12.18 6.32 12.37
C SER A 256 13.44 6.19 11.51
N ILE A 257 13.60 7.07 10.49
CA ILE A 257 14.82 7.12 9.66
C ILE A 257 16.05 7.34 10.53
N LEU A 258 16.02 8.37 11.37
CA LEU A 258 17.15 8.73 12.22
C LEU A 258 17.51 7.60 13.20
N THR A 259 16.50 6.93 13.77
CA THR A 259 16.69 5.77 14.65
C THR A 259 17.33 4.60 13.89
N TRP A 260 16.83 4.29 12.68
CA TRP A 260 17.39 3.23 11.84
C TRP A 260 18.85 3.49 11.47
N LEU A 261 19.17 4.70 11.01
CA LEU A 261 20.53 5.09 10.64
C LEU A 261 21.50 5.08 11.83
N LEU A 262 21.01 5.47 13.02
CA LEU A 262 21.78 5.36 14.26
C LEU A 262 22.12 3.90 14.56
N LEU A 263 21.15 2.99 14.48
CA LEU A 263 21.36 1.55 14.70
C LEU A 263 22.31 0.96 13.64
N ASP A 264 22.16 1.31 12.36
CA ASP A 264 23.10 0.88 11.30
C ASP A 264 24.52 1.33 11.63
N SER A 265 24.69 2.59 12.06
CA SER A 265 25.99 3.16 12.41
C SER A 265 26.61 2.48 13.63
N LEU A 266 25.82 2.18 14.66
CA LEU A 266 26.26 1.53 15.89
C LEU A 266 26.64 0.05 15.67
N PHE A 267 25.86 -0.68 14.85
CA PHE A 267 26.04 -2.12 14.69
C PHE A 267 26.89 -2.52 13.48
N PHE A 268 26.91 -1.67 12.42
CA PHE A 268 27.62 -1.94 11.17
C PHE A 268 28.71 -0.92 10.84
N GLY A 269 28.90 0.09 11.68
CA GLY A 269 29.96 1.10 11.55
C GLY A 269 29.69 2.20 10.50
N LYS A 270 28.58 2.12 9.75
CA LYS A 270 28.20 3.13 8.74
C LYS A 270 26.69 3.09 8.46
N PRO A 271 26.05 4.26 8.17
CA PRO A 271 24.67 4.31 7.75
C PRO A 271 24.50 3.77 6.33
N SER A 272 23.34 3.16 6.05
CA SER A 272 22.98 2.61 4.74
C SER A 272 21.87 3.43 4.09
N VAL A 273 21.99 3.74 2.79
CA VAL A 273 20.89 4.36 2.01
C VAL A 273 19.67 3.45 1.97
N LEU A 274 19.89 2.14 1.79
CA LEU A 274 18.81 1.16 1.83
C LEU A 274 18.16 1.12 3.22
N GLY A 275 18.97 1.19 4.29
CA GLY A 275 18.49 1.30 5.66
C GLY A 275 17.65 2.55 5.90
N ALA A 276 18.05 3.71 5.33
CA ALA A 276 17.24 4.94 5.39
C ALA A 276 15.84 4.76 4.78
N ILE A 277 15.75 4.08 3.62
CA ILE A 277 14.47 3.80 2.96
C ILE A 277 13.63 2.81 3.79
N GLN A 278 14.23 1.79 4.37
CA GLN A 278 13.51 0.86 5.26
C GLN A 278 12.98 1.60 6.50
N GLY A 279 13.80 2.43 7.15
CA GLY A 279 13.38 3.27 8.27
C GLY A 279 12.27 4.27 7.88
N MET A 280 12.31 4.83 6.67
CA MET A 280 11.24 5.67 6.14
C MET A 280 9.93 4.86 6.02
N ILE A 281 9.95 3.71 5.37
CA ILE A 281 8.76 2.88 5.16
C ILE A 281 8.17 2.44 6.50
N THR A 282 9.00 1.95 7.43
CA THR A 282 8.51 1.50 8.74
C THR A 282 7.88 2.62 9.56
N GLY A 283 8.43 3.84 9.50
CA GLY A 283 7.85 5.02 10.13
C GLY A 283 6.50 5.41 9.55
N LEU A 284 6.39 5.47 8.21
CA LEU A 284 5.16 5.75 7.49
C LEU A 284 4.07 4.72 7.83
N VAL A 285 4.41 3.45 7.79
CA VAL A 285 3.49 2.34 8.07
C VAL A 285 3.02 2.34 9.52
N CYS A 286 3.93 2.51 10.47
CA CYS A 286 3.61 2.45 11.90
C CYS A 286 2.68 3.59 12.33
N ILE A 287 2.84 4.80 11.79
CA ILE A 287 1.98 5.93 12.13
C ILE A 287 0.61 5.88 11.47
N THR A 288 0.47 5.15 10.37
CA THR A 288 -0.76 5.12 9.55
C THR A 288 -2.03 4.81 10.34
N PRO A 289 -2.10 3.82 11.25
CA PRO A 289 -3.30 3.57 12.05
C PRO A 289 -3.57 4.62 13.12
N ALA A 290 -2.63 5.54 13.38
CA ALA A 290 -2.64 6.47 14.50
C ALA A 290 -2.63 7.95 14.08
N ALA A 291 -2.28 8.28 12.86
CA ALA A 291 -1.80 9.60 12.44
C ALA A 291 -2.67 10.79 12.92
N GLY A 292 -3.99 10.70 12.81
CA GLY A 292 -4.92 11.75 13.24
C GLY A 292 -5.47 11.58 14.67
N VAL A 293 -5.12 10.51 15.37
CA VAL A 293 -5.73 10.16 16.66
C VAL A 293 -4.73 10.12 17.84
N VAL A 294 -3.46 10.47 17.59
CA VAL A 294 -2.42 10.57 18.62
C VAL A 294 -1.82 11.98 18.66
N GLN A 295 -1.20 12.34 19.79
CA GLN A 295 -0.45 13.58 19.90
C GLN A 295 0.93 13.48 19.26
N CYS A 296 1.53 14.61 18.87
CA CYS A 296 2.80 14.64 18.14
C CYS A 296 3.98 14.04 18.95
N TRP A 297 4.00 14.19 20.28
CA TRP A 297 5.01 13.52 21.12
C TRP A 297 4.92 11.98 21.03
N ALA A 298 3.70 11.44 20.93
CA ALA A 298 3.50 10.00 20.74
C ALA A 298 3.97 9.56 19.36
N ALA A 299 3.81 10.40 18.32
CA ALA A 299 4.36 10.13 17.00
C ALA A 299 5.89 10.02 17.00
N ILE A 300 6.61 10.81 17.81
CA ILE A 300 8.06 10.68 18.01
C ILE A 300 8.39 9.31 18.64
N ILE A 301 7.69 8.92 19.70
CA ILE A 301 7.89 7.62 20.37
C ILE A 301 7.61 6.47 19.38
N MET A 302 6.52 6.55 18.62
CA MET A 302 6.19 5.58 17.57
C MET A 302 7.29 5.53 16.52
N GLY A 303 7.90 6.65 16.16
CA GLY A 303 9.04 6.74 15.26
C GLY A 303 10.28 6.00 15.78
N ILE A 304 10.62 6.17 17.06
CA ILE A 304 11.73 5.43 17.69
C ILE A 304 11.44 3.93 17.67
N ILE A 305 10.25 3.51 18.05
CA ILE A 305 9.86 2.11 18.13
C ILE A 305 9.83 1.49 16.72
N SER A 306 9.30 2.21 15.71
CA SER A 306 9.23 1.73 14.33
C SER A 306 10.58 1.70 13.60
N GLY A 307 11.53 2.55 14.01
CA GLY A 307 12.91 2.50 13.53
C GLY A 307 13.74 1.40 14.17
N SER A 308 13.36 0.91 15.37
CA SER A 308 14.14 -0.09 16.12
C SER A 308 13.58 -1.50 16.03
N VAL A 309 12.28 -1.73 16.25
CA VAL A 309 11.69 -3.08 16.27
C VAL A 309 11.76 -3.75 14.89
N PRO A 310 11.30 -3.14 13.78
CA PRO A 310 11.47 -3.70 12.45
C PRO A 310 12.94 -3.86 12.05
N TRP A 311 13.81 -2.90 12.43
CA TRP A 311 15.25 -3.04 12.24
C TRP A 311 15.77 -4.34 12.89
N TYR A 312 15.46 -4.56 14.16
CA TYR A 312 15.86 -5.76 14.87
C TYR A 312 15.30 -7.03 14.24
N THR A 313 14.02 -7.04 13.88
CA THR A 313 13.37 -8.22 13.27
C THR A 313 13.95 -8.53 11.90
N MET A 314 14.32 -7.52 11.11
CA MET A 314 14.90 -7.69 9.77
C MET A 314 16.39 -8.04 9.83
N MET A 315 17.19 -7.28 10.58
CA MET A 315 18.64 -7.40 10.57
C MET A 315 19.16 -8.53 11.46
N VAL A 316 18.45 -8.84 12.55
CA VAL A 316 18.91 -9.81 13.56
C VAL A 316 18.02 -11.06 13.58
N LEU A 317 16.72 -10.89 13.81
CA LEU A 317 15.81 -12.02 14.05
C LEU A 317 15.61 -12.88 12.78
N HIS A 318 15.46 -12.25 11.62
CA HIS A 318 15.33 -12.95 10.34
C HIS A 318 16.48 -13.94 10.12
N ASN A 319 17.70 -13.56 10.51
CA ASN A 319 18.89 -14.40 10.38
C ASN A 319 19.02 -15.50 11.46
N LYS A 320 18.23 -15.47 12.52
CA LYS A 320 18.25 -16.45 13.62
C LYS A 320 17.09 -17.45 13.52
N VAL A 321 15.94 -17.05 13.01
CA VAL A 321 14.72 -17.86 12.96
C VAL A 321 14.65 -18.64 11.65
N LYS A 322 14.72 -19.96 11.72
CA LYS A 322 14.67 -20.85 10.54
C LYS A 322 13.44 -20.61 9.65
N LEU A 323 12.27 -20.42 10.28
CA LEU A 323 11.02 -20.20 9.55
C LEU A 323 11.06 -18.92 8.68
N LEU A 324 11.64 -17.84 9.20
CA LEU A 324 11.79 -16.59 8.43
C LEU A 324 12.75 -16.77 7.26
N LYS A 325 13.84 -17.54 7.42
CA LYS A 325 14.81 -17.84 6.35
C LYS A 325 14.25 -18.70 5.22
N LEU A 326 13.18 -19.47 5.48
CA LEU A 326 12.54 -20.30 4.45
C LEU A 326 11.81 -19.47 3.42
N VAL A 327 11.39 -18.26 3.79
CA VAL A 327 10.63 -17.38 2.92
C VAL A 327 11.54 -16.30 2.34
N ASP A 328 11.65 -16.27 1.02
CA ASP A 328 12.41 -15.25 0.29
C ASP A 328 11.52 -14.02 0.08
N ASP A 329 11.72 -12.97 0.85
CA ASP A 329 11.03 -11.68 0.78
C ASP A 329 12.03 -10.59 0.33
N PRO A 330 12.14 -10.31 -0.99
CA PRO A 330 13.24 -9.54 -1.58
C PRO A 330 13.45 -8.15 -1.01
N ILE A 331 12.37 -7.46 -0.71
CA ILE A 331 12.41 -6.08 -0.20
C ILE A 331 11.83 -5.95 1.20
N ALA A 332 11.73 -7.10 1.91
CA ALA A 332 11.39 -7.20 3.32
C ALA A 332 9.98 -6.65 3.68
N ILE A 333 8.99 -6.89 2.82
CA ILE A 333 7.60 -6.45 3.01
C ILE A 333 7.02 -6.97 4.32
N PHE A 334 7.37 -8.18 4.74
CA PHE A 334 6.94 -8.71 6.03
C PHE A 334 7.39 -7.82 7.20
N HIS A 335 8.65 -7.40 7.22
CA HIS A 335 9.18 -6.57 8.30
C HIS A 335 8.69 -5.12 8.22
N THR A 336 8.64 -4.56 7.02
CA THR A 336 8.27 -3.15 6.80
C THR A 336 6.78 -2.90 6.87
N HIS A 337 5.94 -3.90 6.54
CA HIS A 337 4.50 -3.74 6.50
C HIS A 337 3.77 -4.60 7.54
N ALA A 338 4.01 -5.92 7.64
CA ALA A 338 3.30 -6.74 8.63
C ALA A 338 3.73 -6.37 10.06
N ILE A 339 5.04 -6.37 10.34
CA ILE A 339 5.55 -6.04 11.69
C ILE A 339 5.26 -4.57 12.02
N ALA A 340 5.61 -3.62 11.14
CA ALA A 340 5.40 -2.20 11.40
C ALA A 340 3.92 -1.83 11.48
N GLY A 341 3.05 -2.40 10.62
CA GLY A 341 1.61 -2.14 10.64
C GLY A 341 0.91 -2.72 11.86
N GLY A 342 1.24 -3.97 12.23
CA GLY A 342 0.76 -4.60 13.47
C GLY A 342 1.21 -3.82 14.72
N LEU A 343 2.48 -3.44 14.75
CA LEU A 343 3.04 -2.60 15.82
C LEU A 343 2.31 -1.25 15.92
N GLY A 344 2.10 -0.58 14.77
CA GLY A 344 1.37 0.68 14.71
C GLY A 344 -0.05 0.56 15.26
N GLY A 345 -0.78 -0.50 14.87
CA GLY A 345 -2.13 -0.76 15.39
C GLY A 345 -2.18 -0.99 16.89
N ILE A 346 -1.20 -1.70 17.47
CA ILE A 346 -1.07 -1.89 18.92
C ILE A 346 -0.74 -0.55 19.61
N LEU A 347 0.23 0.22 19.09
CA LEU A 347 0.61 1.52 19.64
C LEU A 347 -0.53 2.55 19.54
N THR A 348 -1.39 2.42 18.53
CA THR A 348 -2.63 3.20 18.45
C THR A 348 -3.55 2.90 19.64
N GLY A 349 -3.72 1.64 20.01
CA GLY A 349 -4.47 1.25 21.21
C GLY A 349 -3.85 1.77 22.50
N PHE A 350 -2.54 2.03 22.54
CA PHE A 350 -1.87 2.69 23.68
C PHE A 350 -2.11 4.20 23.71
N PHE A 351 -1.90 4.90 22.58
CA PHE A 351 -1.75 6.35 22.54
C PHE A 351 -2.97 7.11 21.99
N ALA A 352 -4.04 6.42 21.58
CA ALA A 352 -5.22 7.07 21.04
C ALA A 352 -5.85 8.04 22.04
N VAL A 353 -5.98 9.31 21.61
CA VAL A 353 -6.53 10.41 22.42
C VAL A 353 -8.04 10.44 22.25
N PRO A 354 -8.85 10.33 23.32
CA PRO A 354 -10.31 10.30 23.20
C PRO A 354 -10.90 11.46 22.43
N LYS A 355 -10.39 12.68 22.68
CA LYS A 355 -10.83 13.90 21.96
C LYS A 355 -10.59 13.80 20.45
N LEU A 356 -9.42 13.34 20.04
CA LEU A 356 -9.07 13.21 18.62
C LEU A 356 -9.88 12.10 17.94
N CYS A 357 -10.06 10.95 18.62
CA CYS A 357 -10.93 9.88 18.13
C CYS A 357 -12.38 10.34 17.97
N ARG A 358 -12.91 11.11 18.93
CA ARG A 358 -14.26 11.68 18.82
C ARG A 358 -14.40 12.60 17.61
N LEU A 359 -13.41 13.43 17.34
CA LEU A 359 -13.40 14.34 16.18
C LEU A 359 -13.31 13.57 14.85
N PHE A 360 -12.53 12.49 14.82
CA PHE A 360 -12.35 11.67 13.62
C PHE A 360 -13.56 10.77 13.34
N TYR A 361 -14.01 10.02 14.33
CA TYR A 361 -15.16 9.10 14.18
C TYR A 361 -16.53 9.80 14.30
N MET A 362 -16.56 11.10 14.64
CA MET A 362 -17.78 11.89 14.83
C MET A 362 -18.77 11.24 15.80
N VAL A 363 -18.25 10.64 16.89
CA VAL A 363 -19.04 9.96 17.92
C VAL A 363 -19.09 10.77 19.20
N THR A 364 -20.18 10.66 19.95
CA THR A 364 -20.34 11.28 21.27
C THR A 364 -19.80 10.40 22.38
N ASP A 365 -19.84 9.06 22.21
CA ASP A 365 -19.33 8.09 23.16
C ASP A 365 -17.81 7.95 23.02
N TRP A 366 -17.10 8.68 23.81
CA TRP A 366 -15.63 8.69 23.82
C TRP A 366 -14.99 7.52 24.56
N GLU A 367 -15.73 6.74 25.36
CA GLU A 367 -15.23 5.52 26.01
C GLU A 367 -14.91 4.43 24.99
N LYS A 368 -15.55 4.50 23.85
CA LYS A 368 -15.43 3.52 22.77
C LYS A 368 -14.08 3.53 22.05
N TYR A 369 -13.33 4.65 22.14
CA TYR A 369 -12.06 4.84 21.43
C TYR A 369 -10.97 5.39 22.36
N LEU A 370 -10.86 4.85 23.56
CA LEU A 370 -9.97 5.32 24.60
C LEU A 370 -8.66 4.53 24.63
N GLY A 371 -7.53 5.17 24.27
CA GLY A 371 -6.21 4.56 24.38
C GLY A 371 -5.85 4.23 25.85
N LEU A 372 -5.06 3.17 26.06
CA LEU A 372 -4.72 2.66 27.39
C LEU A 372 -4.09 3.71 28.30
N VAL A 373 -3.15 4.54 27.78
CA VAL A 373 -2.50 5.61 28.54
C VAL A 373 -3.53 6.58 29.11
N TYR A 374 -4.51 7.00 28.30
CA TYR A 374 -5.56 7.92 28.74
C TYR A 374 -6.61 7.23 29.61
N GLY A 375 -6.83 5.94 29.42
CA GLY A 375 -7.63 5.12 30.33
C GLY A 375 -7.06 5.09 31.75
N LEU A 376 -5.76 4.90 31.88
CA LEU A 376 -5.03 4.92 33.15
C LEU A 376 -5.06 6.31 33.79
N GLN A 377 -4.77 7.38 33.00
CA GLN A 377 -4.75 8.76 33.51
C GLN A 377 -6.11 9.24 34.01
N ASN A 378 -7.21 8.80 33.39
CA ASN A 378 -8.56 9.27 33.70
C ASN A 378 -9.37 8.32 34.60
N GLY A 379 -8.75 7.31 35.21
CA GLY A 379 -9.43 6.33 36.07
C GLY A 379 -10.36 5.39 35.32
N ARG A 380 -10.19 5.24 34.00
CA ARG A 380 -11.01 4.37 33.12
C ARG A 380 -10.20 3.20 32.56
N THR A 381 -9.37 2.65 33.39
CA THR A 381 -8.48 1.52 33.10
C THR A 381 -9.16 0.36 32.35
N PRO A 382 -10.39 -0.12 32.75
CA PRO A 382 -11.05 -1.19 32.02
C PRO A 382 -11.36 -0.85 30.57
N ALA A 383 -11.74 0.40 30.25
CA ALA A 383 -12.02 0.84 28.88
C ALA A 383 -10.73 0.88 28.04
N GLY A 384 -9.61 1.31 28.61
CA GLY A 384 -8.29 1.28 27.94
C GLY A 384 -7.84 -0.15 27.62
N PHE A 385 -7.96 -1.09 28.57
CA PHE A 385 -7.67 -2.51 28.32
C PHE A 385 -8.61 -3.13 27.30
N LYS A 386 -9.89 -2.77 27.30
CA LYS A 386 -10.85 -3.19 26.28
C LYS A 386 -10.41 -2.75 24.89
N GLN A 387 -9.95 -1.49 24.74
CA GLN A 387 -9.42 -0.99 23.46
C GLN A 387 -8.21 -1.81 23.01
N MET A 388 -7.27 -2.11 23.90
CA MET A 388 -6.13 -2.98 23.59
C MET A 388 -6.57 -4.36 23.13
N GLY A 389 -7.55 -4.97 23.82
CA GLY A 389 -8.12 -6.24 23.41
C GLY A 389 -8.74 -6.21 22.01
N ILE A 390 -9.44 -5.11 21.65
CA ILE A 390 -10.02 -4.92 20.32
C ILE A 390 -8.91 -4.82 19.24
N GLN A 391 -7.82 -4.07 19.51
CA GLN A 391 -6.70 -3.95 18.57
C GLN A 391 -6.02 -5.30 18.35
N ILE A 392 -5.79 -6.07 19.40
CA ILE A 392 -5.20 -7.43 19.31
C ILE A 392 -6.14 -8.38 18.55
N ALA A 393 -7.43 -8.32 18.80
CA ALA A 393 -8.43 -9.15 18.10
C ALA A 393 -8.47 -8.79 16.59
N ALA A 394 -8.43 -7.50 16.24
CA ALA A 394 -8.37 -7.05 14.85
C ALA A 394 -7.08 -7.49 14.16
N MET A 395 -5.94 -7.37 14.83
CA MET A 395 -4.66 -7.86 14.33
C MET A 395 -4.71 -9.37 14.06
N GLY A 396 -5.20 -10.16 15.02
CA GLY A 396 -5.37 -11.62 14.88
C GLY A 396 -6.29 -12.00 13.72
N PHE A 397 -7.43 -11.30 13.58
CA PHE A 397 -8.35 -11.50 12.46
C PHE A 397 -7.68 -11.26 11.11
N VAL A 398 -6.98 -10.15 10.96
CA VAL A 398 -6.30 -9.80 9.69
C VAL A 398 -5.21 -10.81 9.36
N ILE A 399 -4.43 -11.26 10.34
CA ILE A 399 -3.39 -12.29 10.13
C ILE A 399 -4.04 -13.59 9.63
N VAL A 400 -5.03 -14.10 10.34
CA VAL A 400 -5.70 -15.36 9.97
C VAL A 400 -6.35 -15.24 8.59
N LEU A 401 -7.09 -14.16 8.34
CA LEU A 401 -7.73 -13.89 7.04
C LEU A 401 -6.72 -13.99 5.91
N ASN A 402 -5.59 -13.28 6.03
CA ASN A 402 -4.61 -13.20 4.96
C ASN A 402 -3.83 -14.51 4.77
N VAL A 403 -3.47 -15.20 5.84
CA VAL A 403 -2.82 -16.53 5.73
C VAL A 403 -3.75 -17.52 5.03
N VAL A 404 -5.02 -17.62 5.46
CA VAL A 404 -5.96 -18.59 4.92
C VAL A 404 -6.32 -18.26 3.47
N VAL A 405 -6.79 -17.04 3.21
CA VAL A 405 -7.27 -16.64 1.87
C VAL A 405 -6.11 -16.67 0.86
N THR A 406 -4.94 -16.14 1.21
CA THR A 406 -3.78 -16.17 0.30
C THR A 406 -3.34 -17.59 -0.01
N SER A 407 -3.33 -18.49 0.99
CA SER A 407 -2.97 -19.90 0.78
C SER A 407 -3.96 -20.60 -0.16
N ILE A 408 -5.27 -20.41 0.04
CA ILE A 408 -6.30 -20.97 -0.84
C ILE A 408 -6.14 -20.45 -2.26
N ILE A 409 -5.91 -19.14 -2.45
CA ILE A 409 -5.73 -18.52 -3.77
C ILE A 409 -4.47 -19.06 -4.45
N CYS A 410 -3.34 -19.13 -3.75
CA CYS A 410 -2.11 -19.67 -4.31
C CYS A 410 -2.27 -21.15 -4.68
N TRP A 411 -2.88 -21.95 -3.82
CA TRP A 411 -3.20 -23.35 -4.12
C TRP A 411 -4.07 -23.46 -5.37
N PHE A 412 -5.17 -22.71 -5.46
CA PHE A 412 -6.09 -22.72 -6.61
C PHE A 412 -5.41 -22.30 -7.91
N ILE A 413 -4.63 -21.20 -7.91
CA ILE A 413 -3.88 -20.72 -9.07
C ILE A 413 -2.85 -21.77 -9.50
N GLY A 414 -2.17 -22.42 -8.55
CA GLY A 414 -1.18 -23.45 -8.81
C GLY A 414 -1.74 -24.69 -9.53
N LEU A 415 -3.07 -24.91 -9.49
CA LEU A 415 -3.74 -25.94 -10.28
C LEU A 415 -3.91 -25.54 -11.76
N ILE A 416 -3.83 -24.24 -12.08
CA ILE A 416 -4.12 -23.68 -13.42
C ILE A 416 -2.81 -23.31 -14.13
N VAL A 417 -1.93 -22.60 -13.40
CA VAL A 417 -0.63 -22.14 -13.93
C VAL A 417 0.46 -22.28 -12.84
N PRO A 418 1.71 -22.53 -13.21
CA PRO A 418 2.81 -22.54 -12.26
C PRO A 418 2.90 -21.17 -11.54
N LEU A 419 3.01 -21.18 -10.20
CA LEU A 419 3.15 -19.95 -9.42
C LEU A 419 4.51 -19.28 -9.64
N ARG A 420 5.56 -20.09 -9.82
CA ARG A 420 6.95 -19.65 -10.01
C ARG A 420 7.30 -19.71 -11.50
N MET A 421 8.09 -18.77 -11.95
CA MET A 421 8.71 -18.75 -13.28
C MET A 421 9.53 -20.01 -13.52
N SER A 422 9.69 -20.42 -14.78
CA SER A 422 10.59 -21.49 -15.21
C SER A 422 12.05 -21.14 -14.92
N ASP A 423 12.92 -22.13 -14.88
CA ASP A 423 14.35 -21.88 -14.65
C ASP A 423 14.97 -21.06 -15.80
N GLU A 424 14.47 -21.19 -17.03
CA GLU A 424 14.88 -20.38 -18.17
C GLU A 424 14.49 -18.90 -17.98
N GLU A 425 13.23 -18.61 -17.58
CA GLU A 425 12.78 -17.26 -17.26
C GLU A 425 13.59 -16.68 -16.08
N LEU A 426 13.87 -17.48 -15.05
CA LEU A 426 14.68 -17.06 -13.90
C LEU A 426 16.13 -16.75 -14.27
N GLU A 427 16.69 -17.43 -15.28
CA GLU A 427 18.04 -17.18 -15.79
C GLU A 427 18.09 -15.88 -16.59
N ASN A 428 17.21 -15.71 -17.55
CA ASN A 428 17.24 -14.63 -18.54
C ASN A 428 16.53 -13.35 -18.08
N GLY A 429 15.50 -13.46 -17.21
CA GLY A 429 14.82 -12.30 -16.63
C GLY A 429 13.81 -11.66 -17.58
N ASP A 430 13.77 -10.32 -17.61
CA ASP A 430 12.78 -9.49 -18.31
C ASP A 430 12.65 -9.83 -19.80
N ASP A 431 13.77 -10.11 -20.50
CA ASP A 431 13.78 -10.47 -21.91
C ASP A 431 12.99 -11.77 -22.17
N ALA A 432 13.17 -12.80 -21.34
CA ALA A 432 12.43 -14.05 -21.48
C ALA A 432 10.94 -13.92 -21.09
N VAL A 433 10.62 -13.07 -20.13
CA VAL A 433 9.26 -12.90 -19.60
C VAL A 433 8.43 -11.95 -20.45
N HIS A 434 9.01 -10.82 -20.89
CA HIS A 434 8.31 -9.71 -21.54
C HIS A 434 8.83 -9.40 -22.94
N GLY A 435 9.99 -9.94 -23.35
CA GLY A 435 10.66 -9.59 -24.61
C GLY A 435 11.20 -8.16 -24.63
N GLU A 436 11.49 -7.60 -23.45
CA GLU A 436 11.93 -6.23 -23.28
C GLU A 436 13.05 -6.14 -22.24
N GLU A 437 14.00 -5.20 -22.45
CA GLU A 437 15.05 -4.87 -21.50
C GLU A 437 14.92 -3.43 -21.02
N ALA A 438 15.10 -3.20 -19.71
CA ALA A 438 14.96 -1.88 -19.11
C ALA A 438 16.04 -0.87 -19.57
N PHE A 439 17.21 -1.39 -19.94
CA PHE A 439 18.38 -0.57 -20.28
C PHE A 439 19.05 -1.17 -21.50
N ALA A 440 18.72 -0.70 -22.70
CA ALA A 440 19.42 -1.06 -23.91
C ALA A 440 20.85 -0.49 -23.89
N LEU A 441 21.85 -1.31 -24.16
CA LEU A 441 23.21 -0.83 -24.46
C LEU A 441 23.20 -0.15 -25.85
N TRP A 442 23.96 0.94 -26.01
CA TRP A 442 23.99 1.78 -27.20
C TRP A 442 24.12 1.04 -28.55
N HIS A 443 24.65 -0.20 -28.53
CA HIS A 443 24.81 -1.05 -29.71
C HIS A 443 23.82 -2.22 -29.80
N GLU A 444 23.00 -2.46 -28.77
CA GLU A 444 22.03 -3.56 -28.72
C GLU A 444 20.59 -3.08 -28.93
N GLY A 445 20.30 -1.80 -28.71
CA GLY A 445 18.97 -1.21 -28.89
C GLY A 445 18.43 -1.33 -30.33
N GLU A 446 19.30 -1.31 -31.33
CA GLU A 446 18.92 -1.54 -32.75
C GLU A 446 18.66 -3.01 -33.06
N ARG A 447 19.28 -3.96 -32.33
CA ARG A 447 19.06 -5.42 -32.51
C ARG A 447 17.77 -5.90 -31.85
N LEU A 448 17.29 -5.26 -30.79
CA LEU A 448 16.09 -5.63 -30.07
C LEU A 448 14.81 -5.29 -30.81
N VAL A 449 14.82 -4.25 -31.66
CA VAL A 449 13.69 -3.92 -32.55
C VAL A 449 13.46 -5.03 -33.59
N GLY A 450 14.51 -5.76 -33.96
CA GLY A 450 14.44 -6.89 -34.94
C GLY A 450 14.06 -8.24 -34.33
N ARG A 451 14.13 -8.43 -32.99
CA ARG A 451 13.76 -9.67 -32.30
C ARG A 451 12.31 -9.72 -31.82
N ARG A 452 11.60 -8.60 -31.89
CA ARG A 452 10.16 -8.58 -31.60
C ARG A 452 9.38 -9.35 -32.67
N HIS A 453 8.99 -10.54 -32.28
CA HIS A 453 7.91 -11.33 -32.86
C HIS A 453 8.08 -11.95 -34.23
N ASN A 454 8.40 -13.23 -34.22
CA ASN A 454 7.85 -14.20 -35.15
C ASN A 454 6.33 -14.47 -34.93
N ASN A 455 5.61 -13.63 -34.22
CA ASN A 455 4.16 -13.68 -34.11
C ASN A 455 3.57 -12.34 -34.56
N LYS A 456 2.97 -12.40 -35.74
CA LYS A 456 2.14 -11.36 -36.36
C LYS A 456 1.20 -10.70 -35.37
N VAL A 457 1.50 -9.49 -34.93
CA VAL A 457 0.55 -8.38 -34.68
C VAL A 457 1.37 -7.17 -34.19
N TYR A 458 1.16 -6.03 -34.81
CA TYR A 458 1.78 -4.70 -34.64
C TYR A 458 3.13 -4.44 -35.32
N ASP A 459 3.11 -4.49 -36.65
CA ASP A 459 4.00 -3.71 -37.49
C ASP A 459 3.55 -2.23 -37.44
N THR A 460 4.03 -1.45 -36.46
CA THR A 460 4.01 0.00 -36.61
C THR A 460 5.27 0.39 -37.36
N HIS A 461 5.14 0.54 -38.65
CA HIS A 461 6.15 1.11 -39.52
C HIS A 461 6.51 2.52 -39.05
N LEU A 462 7.62 2.66 -38.34
CA LEU A 462 8.41 3.87 -38.36
C LEU A 462 9.41 3.75 -39.51
N THR A 463 8.94 3.97 -40.74
CA THR A 463 9.80 4.21 -41.89
C THR A 463 10.37 5.63 -41.75
N THR A 464 11.56 5.74 -41.20
CA THR A 464 12.42 6.90 -41.47
C THR A 464 13.03 6.70 -42.87
N ASN A 465 12.36 7.25 -43.88
CA ASN A 465 12.97 7.48 -45.18
C ASN A 465 14.07 8.52 -45.08
N GLY A 466 15.28 8.07 -44.96
CA GLY A 466 16.50 8.89 -45.11
C GLY A 466 17.36 8.28 -46.21
N LYS A 467 16.99 8.47 -47.49
CA LYS A 467 17.92 8.28 -48.59
C LYS A 467 19.02 9.36 -48.49
N LEU A 468 20.21 8.99 -48.06
CA LEU A 468 21.42 9.72 -48.34
C LEU A 468 21.92 9.27 -49.70
N GLY A 469 21.72 10.14 -50.73
CA GLY A 469 22.27 9.95 -52.05
C GLY A 469 23.81 10.07 -51.99
N SER A 470 24.45 9.03 -52.54
CA SER A 470 25.85 9.07 -52.91
C SER A 470 26.03 10.05 -54.08
N GLN A 471 26.76 11.12 -53.85
CA GLN A 471 27.48 11.82 -54.93
C GLN A 471 28.98 11.66 -54.72
N THR A 472 29.53 10.84 -55.58
CA THR A 472 30.95 10.85 -55.98
C THR A 472 31.29 12.17 -56.63
N ILE A 473 32.27 12.88 -56.08
CA ILE A 473 33.44 13.46 -56.80
C ILE A 473 34.59 13.54 -55.80
#